data_5c71486350c9ea16fba057fa2321cdc8
#
_entry.id   5c71486350c9ea16fba057fa2321cdc8
#
_cell.length_a   1.000
_cell.length_b   1.000
_cell.length_c   1.000
_cell.angle_alpha   90.00
_cell.angle_beta   90.00
_cell.angle_gamma   90.00
#
_symmetry.space_group_name_H-M   'P 1'
#
loop_
_entity.id
_entity.type
_entity.pdbx_description
1 polymer ?
#
loop_
_entity_poly.entity_id
_entity_poly.type
_entity_poly.pdbx_seq_one_letter_code
_entity_poly.pdbx_strand_id
1 'polypeptide(L)'
;MMGKAIANMDAATVKGSSSLLYLTAEQTVRGVESACIRCGKCAEACPMGLEPFLLQKYARNEMMDELEENAVQDCIECGCCLYSCPANIPLLDIIRIAKGDVIRIIRTRK
;
A
#
# COMPACT_ATOMS: atom_id res chain seq x y z
N MET A 1 10.68 -1.79 -0.61
CA MET A 1 9.48 -1.07 -0.19
C MET A 1 8.62 -0.59 -1.35
N MET A 2 9.12 0.26 -2.24
CA MET A 2 8.32 0.79 -3.37
C MET A 2 8.22 -0.12 -4.59
N GLY A 3 9.08 -1.13 -4.68
CA GLY A 3 9.10 -2.04 -5.82
C GLY A 3 7.84 -2.90 -5.94
N LYS A 4 7.68 -3.51 -7.12
CA LYS A 4 6.61 -4.46 -7.40
C LYS A 4 7.21 -5.83 -7.66
N ALA A 5 6.59 -6.86 -7.10
CA ALA A 5 6.97 -8.24 -7.39
C ALA A 5 6.59 -8.60 -8.84
N ILE A 6 7.51 -9.28 -9.52
CA ILE A 6 7.27 -9.79 -10.87
C ILE A 6 6.51 -11.11 -10.76
N ALA A 7 5.41 -11.24 -11.48
CA ALA A 7 4.57 -12.44 -11.46
C ALA A 7 5.13 -13.57 -12.33
N ASN A 8 5.90 -13.25 -13.36
CA ASN A 8 6.54 -14.22 -14.26
C ASN A 8 7.90 -13.71 -14.74
N MET A 9 8.71 -14.61 -15.28
CA MET A 9 10.05 -14.28 -15.77
C MET A 9 10.06 -13.61 -17.17
N ASP A 10 8.92 -13.56 -17.83
CA ASP A 10 8.79 -12.96 -19.18
C ASP A 10 8.57 -11.44 -19.12
N ALA A 11 8.46 -10.86 -17.91
CA ALA A 11 8.30 -9.43 -17.75
C ALA A 11 9.54 -8.68 -18.24
N ALA A 12 9.35 -7.80 -19.21
CA ALA A 12 10.42 -7.01 -19.80
C ALA A 12 10.74 -5.77 -18.96
N THR A 13 12.02 -5.38 -18.96
CA THR A 13 12.43 -4.08 -18.45
C THR A 13 12.02 -2.99 -19.44
N VAL A 14 11.54 -1.86 -18.91
CA VAL A 14 11.15 -0.69 -19.69
C VAL A 14 12.01 0.51 -19.31
N LYS A 15 11.93 1.59 -20.04
CA LYS A 15 12.74 2.80 -19.76
C LYS A 15 12.51 3.40 -18.37
N GLY A 16 11.37 3.10 -17.74
CA GLY A 16 11.07 3.52 -16.37
C GLY A 16 11.59 2.60 -15.28
N SER A 17 12.22 1.47 -15.66
CA SER A 17 12.78 0.51 -14.69
C SER A 17 14.10 1.05 -14.13
N SER A 18 14.17 1.25 -12.82
CA SER A 18 15.37 1.75 -12.16
C SER A 18 16.31 0.65 -11.68
N SER A 19 15.77 -0.49 -11.27
CA SER A 19 16.57 -1.62 -10.80
C SER A 19 15.78 -2.93 -10.81
N LEU A 20 16.52 -4.04 -10.79
CA LEU A 20 16.00 -5.39 -10.57
C LEU A 20 16.63 -5.93 -9.29
N LEU A 21 15.78 -6.40 -8.38
CA LEU A 21 16.21 -7.01 -7.13
C LEU A 21 15.89 -8.51 -7.14
N TYR A 22 16.92 -9.31 -6.88
CA TYR A 22 16.79 -10.74 -6.68
C TYR A 22 16.93 -11.04 -5.20
N LEU A 23 15.84 -11.45 -4.58
CA LEU A 23 15.78 -11.74 -3.15
C LEU A 23 15.73 -13.25 -2.92
N THR A 24 16.38 -13.70 -1.85
CA THR A 24 16.28 -15.11 -1.43
C THR A 24 14.90 -15.38 -0.82
N ALA A 25 14.50 -16.66 -0.78
CA ALA A 25 13.23 -17.04 -0.16
C ALA A 25 13.12 -16.55 1.30
N GLU A 26 14.22 -16.60 2.06
CA GLU A 26 14.25 -16.10 3.45
C GLU A 26 13.99 -14.59 3.55
N GLN A 27 14.51 -13.82 2.61
CA GLN A 27 14.31 -12.37 2.58
C GLN A 27 12.90 -11.95 2.16
N THR A 28 12.16 -12.83 1.50
CA THR A 28 10.80 -12.56 1.02
C THR A 28 9.71 -13.01 1.97
N VAL A 29 10.05 -13.81 2.99
CA VAL A 29 9.08 -14.29 3.97
C VAL A 29 8.58 -13.14 4.83
N ARG A 30 7.28 -12.90 4.80
CA ARG A 30 6.59 -12.07 5.77
C ARG A 30 5.95 -12.95 6.83
N GLY A 31 5.84 -12.42 8.04
CA GLY A 31 5.04 -13.04 9.08
C GLY A 31 3.56 -13.15 8.69
N VAL A 32 2.82 -13.98 9.40
CA VAL A 32 1.37 -14.12 9.19
C VAL A 32 0.66 -12.82 9.57
N GLU A 33 -0.30 -12.41 8.74
CA GLU A 33 -1.16 -11.26 9.04
C GLU A 33 -1.96 -11.53 10.31
N SER A 34 -1.98 -10.55 11.22
CA SER A 34 -2.81 -10.56 12.41
C SER A 34 -3.68 -9.31 12.49
N ALA A 35 -4.59 -9.26 13.46
CA ALA A 35 -5.45 -8.09 13.64
C ALA A 35 -4.65 -6.85 13.99
N CYS A 36 -5.11 -5.68 13.54
CA CYS A 36 -4.50 -4.40 13.86
C CYS A 36 -4.58 -4.14 15.37
N ILE A 37 -3.43 -3.92 16.01
CA ILE A 37 -3.34 -3.61 17.44
C ILE A 37 -3.40 -2.11 17.73
N ARG A 38 -3.63 -1.29 16.71
CA ARG A 38 -3.72 0.19 16.81
C ARG A 38 -2.50 0.83 17.48
N CYS A 39 -1.30 0.35 17.17
CA CYS A 39 -0.05 0.88 17.74
C CYS A 39 0.36 2.25 17.18
N GLY A 40 -0.19 2.69 16.03
CA GLY A 40 0.09 3.98 15.41
C GLY A 40 1.41 4.08 14.62
N LYS A 41 2.23 3.04 14.59
CA LYS A 41 3.53 3.07 13.90
C LYS A 41 3.42 3.38 12.40
N CYS A 42 2.35 2.92 11.76
CA CYS A 42 2.11 3.21 10.34
C CYS A 42 1.82 4.70 10.08
N ALA A 43 1.11 5.34 11.01
CA ALA A 43 0.82 6.78 10.93
C ALA A 43 2.09 7.62 11.17
N GLU A 44 2.90 7.23 12.15
CA GLU A 44 4.19 7.88 12.42
C GLU A 44 5.17 7.74 11.24
N ALA A 45 5.17 6.59 10.59
CA ALA A 45 6.05 6.29 9.47
C ALA A 45 5.62 6.97 8.16
N CYS A 46 4.37 7.42 8.05
CA CYS A 46 3.84 7.99 6.81
C CYS A 46 4.41 9.39 6.55
N PRO A 47 5.18 9.59 5.46
CA PRO A 47 5.76 10.90 5.14
C PRO A 47 4.72 11.92 4.70
N MET A 48 3.53 11.48 4.30
CA MET A 48 2.43 12.34 3.86
C MET A 48 1.44 12.69 4.98
N GLY A 49 1.68 12.23 6.21
CA GLY A 49 0.81 12.50 7.34
C GLY A 49 -0.55 11.81 7.25
N LEU A 50 -0.66 10.72 6.51
CA LEU A 50 -1.88 9.93 6.39
C LEU A 50 -2.03 8.94 7.56
N GLU A 51 -3.21 8.37 7.68
CA GLU A 51 -3.52 7.36 8.68
C GLU A 51 -3.74 5.99 8.01
N PRO A 52 -2.67 5.25 7.68
CA PRO A 52 -2.77 4.01 6.91
C PRO A 52 -3.67 2.94 7.54
N PHE A 53 -3.75 2.88 8.87
CA PHE A 53 -4.63 1.94 9.56
C PHE A 53 -6.12 2.23 9.33
N LEU A 54 -6.51 3.52 9.20
CA LEU A 54 -7.88 3.89 8.82
C LEU A 54 -8.13 3.64 7.34
N LEU A 55 -7.19 4.00 6.48
CA LEU A 55 -7.30 3.79 5.05
C LEU A 55 -7.51 2.31 4.71
N GLN A 56 -6.76 1.41 5.35
CA GLN A 56 -6.96 -0.03 5.12
C GLN A 56 -8.31 -0.53 5.66
N LYS A 57 -8.80 0.03 6.76
CA LYS A 57 -10.11 -0.30 7.31
C LYS A 57 -11.23 0.10 6.35
N TYR A 58 -11.18 1.33 5.85
CA TYR A 58 -12.16 1.83 4.88
C TYR A 58 -12.07 1.08 3.56
N ALA A 59 -10.86 0.76 3.10
CA ALA A 59 -10.66 -0.01 1.87
C ALA A 59 -11.28 -1.42 1.95
N ARG A 60 -11.09 -2.10 3.08
CA ARG A 60 -11.68 -3.44 3.30
C ARG A 60 -13.21 -3.42 3.39
N ASN A 61 -13.79 -2.31 3.79
CA ASN A 61 -15.24 -2.12 3.87
C ASN A 61 -15.82 -1.41 2.64
N GLU A 62 -15.01 -1.21 1.60
CA GLU A 62 -15.42 -0.55 0.34
C GLU A 62 -16.03 0.85 0.53
N MET A 63 -15.60 1.55 1.58
CA MET A 63 -16.08 2.90 1.92
C MET A 63 -15.30 3.96 1.13
N MET A 64 -15.64 4.13 -0.15
CA MET A 64 -14.89 4.98 -1.08
C MET A 64 -14.96 6.47 -0.73
N ASP A 65 -16.09 6.94 -0.21
CA ASP A 65 -16.25 8.34 0.19
C ASP A 65 -15.33 8.68 1.37
N GLU A 66 -15.25 7.80 2.36
CA GLU A 66 -14.34 7.93 3.51
C GLU A 66 -12.87 7.90 3.09
N LEU A 67 -12.54 7.08 2.10
CA LEU A 67 -11.19 7.03 1.53
C LEU A 67 -10.80 8.35 0.85
N GLU A 68 -11.73 8.94 0.11
CA GLU A 68 -11.53 10.23 -0.55
C GLU A 68 -11.38 11.36 0.48
N GLU A 69 -12.22 11.40 1.51
CA GLU A 69 -12.15 12.37 2.61
C GLU A 69 -10.83 12.28 3.38
N ASN A 70 -10.31 11.07 3.57
CA ASN A 70 -9.03 10.82 4.23
C ASN A 70 -7.83 10.89 3.27
N ALA A 71 -8.01 11.52 2.12
CA ALA A 71 -6.94 11.84 1.18
C ALA A 71 -6.09 10.64 0.73
N VAL A 72 -6.73 9.49 0.47
CA VAL A 72 -6.03 8.29 -0.01
C VAL A 72 -5.24 8.56 -1.31
N GLN A 73 -5.69 9.51 -2.12
CA GLN A 73 -5.05 9.93 -3.36
C GLN A 73 -3.66 10.54 -3.14
N ASP A 74 -3.39 11.11 -1.96
CA ASP A 74 -2.11 11.73 -1.62
C ASP A 74 -1.03 10.70 -1.22
N CYS A 75 -1.40 9.43 -1.10
CA CYS A 75 -0.45 8.37 -0.82
C CYS A 75 0.58 8.25 -1.94
N ILE A 76 1.88 8.37 -1.60
CA ILE A 76 2.99 8.21 -2.56
C ILE A 76 3.44 6.75 -2.74
N GLU A 77 2.75 5.81 -2.12
CA GLU A 77 3.02 4.37 -2.23
C GLU A 77 4.46 3.99 -1.83
N CYS A 78 5.03 4.68 -0.86
CA CYS A 78 6.42 4.47 -0.42
C CYS A 78 6.64 3.16 0.35
N GLY A 79 5.60 2.58 0.94
CA GLY A 79 5.68 1.33 1.68
C GLY A 79 6.19 1.45 3.13
N CYS A 80 6.44 2.65 3.64
CA CYS A 80 6.90 2.83 5.02
C CYS A 80 5.93 2.27 6.05
N CYS A 81 4.62 2.47 5.85
CA CYS A 81 3.58 1.93 6.72
C CYS A 81 3.59 0.40 6.73
N LEU A 82 3.78 -0.22 5.59
CA LEU A 82 3.87 -1.67 5.44
C LEU A 82 5.07 -2.24 6.21
N TYR A 83 6.22 -1.60 6.06
CA TYR A 83 7.45 -2.01 6.74
C TYR A 83 7.34 -1.89 8.27
N SER A 84 6.68 -0.85 8.75
CA SER A 84 6.55 -0.54 10.18
C SER A 84 5.47 -1.34 10.90
N CYS A 85 4.57 -2.03 10.17
CA CYS A 85 3.43 -2.73 10.78
C CYS A 85 3.86 -4.01 11.49
N PRO A 86 3.70 -4.10 12.84
CA PRO A 86 4.04 -5.31 13.59
C PRO A 86 3.04 -6.46 13.37
N ALA A 87 1.82 -6.14 12.90
CA ALA A 87 0.78 -7.13 12.61
C ALA A 87 0.91 -7.73 11.20
N ASN A 88 1.90 -7.35 10.42
CA ASN A 88 2.15 -7.81 9.06
C ASN A 88 0.97 -7.60 8.09
N ILE A 89 0.17 -6.56 8.31
CA ILE A 89 -0.94 -6.20 7.43
C ILE A 89 -0.36 -5.68 6.10
N PRO A 90 -0.84 -6.15 4.94
CA PRO A 90 -0.36 -5.69 3.63
C PRO A 90 -0.92 -4.30 3.28
N LEU A 91 -0.58 -3.29 4.09
CA LEU A 91 -1.13 -1.93 4.00
C LEU A 91 -0.92 -1.30 2.62
N LEU A 92 0.27 -1.44 2.07
CA LEU A 92 0.60 -0.84 0.77
C LEU A 92 -0.28 -1.40 -0.35
N ASP A 93 -0.47 -2.70 -0.39
CA ASP A 93 -1.25 -3.35 -1.44
C ASP A 93 -2.72 -2.96 -1.36
N ILE A 94 -3.28 -2.96 -0.14
CA ILE A 94 -4.67 -2.57 0.12
C ILE A 94 -4.88 -1.10 -0.26
N ILE A 95 -4.02 -0.20 0.19
CA ILE A 95 -4.13 1.24 -0.08
C ILE A 95 -3.94 1.54 -1.56
N ARG A 96 -3.02 0.84 -2.24
CA ARG A 96 -2.78 1.01 -3.68
C ARG A 96 -4.02 0.69 -4.52
N ILE A 97 -4.70 -0.41 -4.21
CA ILE A 97 -5.95 -0.80 -4.88
C ILE A 97 -7.03 0.24 -4.62
N ALA A 98 -7.24 0.59 -3.36
CA ALA A 98 -8.25 1.58 -2.95
C ALA A 98 -8.02 2.95 -3.59
N LYS A 99 -6.77 3.41 -3.64
CA LYS A 99 -6.39 4.64 -4.32
C LYS A 99 -6.75 4.61 -5.81
N GLY A 100 -6.47 3.48 -6.48
CA GLY A 100 -6.83 3.30 -7.90
C GLY A 100 -8.33 3.43 -8.13
N ASP A 101 -9.14 2.83 -7.28
CA ASP A 101 -10.60 2.86 -7.37
C ASP A 101 -11.15 4.27 -7.11
N VAL A 102 -10.67 4.95 -6.07
CA VAL A 102 -11.06 6.34 -5.75
C VAL A 102 -10.71 7.28 -6.91
N ILE A 103 -9.50 7.18 -7.47
CA ILE A 103 -9.10 8.00 -8.62
C ILE A 103 -9.99 7.72 -9.83
N ARG A 104 -10.38 6.47 -10.07
CA ARG A 104 -11.31 6.11 -11.14
C ARG A 104 -12.67 6.78 -10.94
N ILE A 105 -13.22 6.71 -9.72
CA ILE A 105 -14.49 7.35 -9.36
C ILE A 105 -14.43 8.86 -9.59
N ILE A 106 -13.38 9.52 -9.10
CA ILE A 106 -13.18 10.97 -9.28
C ILE A 106 -13.15 11.35 -10.76
N ARG A 107 -12.45 10.57 -11.59
CA ARG A 107 -12.40 10.83 -13.04
C ARG A 107 -13.74 10.65 -13.72
N THR A 108 -14.55 9.71 -13.26
CA THR A 108 -15.90 9.46 -13.81
C THR A 108 -16.88 10.55 -13.42
N ARG A 109 -16.71 11.20 -12.27
CA ARG A 109 -17.54 12.34 -11.84
C ARG A 109 -17.29 13.62 -12.67
N LYS A 110 -16.15 13.70 -13.30
CA LYS A 110 -15.79 14.81 -14.21
C LYS A 110 -16.26 14.50 -15.64
#